data_1a9779c596f8fd46163179d248a18823
#
_entry.id   1a9779c596f8fd46163179d248a18823
#
_cell.length_a   1.000
_cell.length_b   1.000
_cell.length_c   1.000
_cell.angle_alpha   90.00
_cell.angle_beta   90.00
_cell.angle_gamma   90.00
#
_symmetry.space_group_name_H-M   'P 1'
#
loop_
_entity.id
_entity.type
_entity.pdbx_description
1 polymer ?
#
loop_
_entity_poly.entity_id
_entity_poly.type
_entity_poly.pdbx_seq_one_letter_code
_entity_poly.pdbx_strand_id
1 'polypeptide(L)'
;ILDQFGRNLTQAAREGKLDPVIGRDTEIERVMQVLSRRTKNNPVLIGEPGVGKTAVVEGLAQAIVRNDVPETLKDKHLYSLDLGALVAGSRYRGDFEERLKKVLKEIKTRGDIIIFIDEIHTLVGAGAAEGAIDAASILKPMLARGELQTIGATTLDEYRKHLEKDADRKSTRLNSSHVKRS
;
A
#
# COMPACT_ATOMS: atom_id res chain seq x y z
N ILE A 1 4.54 2.28 -17.37
CA ILE A 1 4.50 0.89 -16.91
C ILE A 1 3.68 0.71 -15.63
N LEU A 2 3.66 1.70 -14.76
CA LEU A 2 2.85 1.64 -13.55
C LEU A 2 1.36 1.42 -13.86
N ASP A 3 0.86 2.05 -14.91
CA ASP A 3 -0.55 1.93 -15.28
C ASP A 3 -0.92 0.52 -15.76
N GLN A 4 0.06 -0.27 -16.17
CA GLN A 4 -0.18 -1.66 -16.56
C GLN A 4 -0.41 -2.57 -15.35
N PHE A 5 0.19 -2.24 -14.22
CA PHE A 5 0.19 -3.10 -13.04
C PHE A 5 -0.47 -2.45 -11.83
N GLY A 6 -1.04 -1.27 -12.02
CA GLY A 6 -1.68 -0.54 -10.95
C GLY A 6 -2.92 0.18 -11.41
N ARG A 7 -3.81 0.46 -10.45
CA ARG A 7 -5.00 1.26 -10.69
C ARG A 7 -4.83 2.60 -10.00
N ASN A 8 -5.00 3.69 -10.75
CA ASN A 8 -4.91 5.04 -10.20
C ASN A 8 -6.22 5.38 -9.47
N LEU A 9 -6.19 5.27 -8.15
CA LEU A 9 -7.38 5.52 -7.34
C LEU A 9 -7.74 7.00 -7.25
N THR A 10 -6.75 7.90 -7.27
CA THR A 10 -7.03 9.34 -7.27
C THR A 10 -7.69 9.76 -8.58
N GLN A 11 -7.30 9.18 -9.70
CA GLN A 11 -7.97 9.45 -10.96
C GLN A 11 -9.40 8.92 -10.95
N ALA A 12 -9.60 7.71 -10.41
CA ALA A 12 -10.95 7.16 -10.26
C ALA A 12 -11.82 8.04 -9.36
N ALA A 13 -11.23 8.62 -8.32
CA ALA A 13 -11.95 9.55 -7.45
C ALA A 13 -12.34 10.83 -8.19
N ARG A 14 -11.45 11.37 -9.01
CA ARG A 14 -11.77 12.56 -9.82
C ARG A 14 -12.90 12.30 -10.79
N GLU A 15 -12.98 11.10 -11.32
CA GLU A 15 -14.02 10.71 -12.27
C GLU A 15 -15.31 10.26 -11.59
N GLY A 16 -15.38 10.32 -10.27
CA GLY A 16 -16.58 9.93 -9.54
C GLY A 16 -16.85 8.43 -9.55
N LYS A 17 -15.84 7.63 -9.79
CA LYS A 17 -15.98 6.16 -9.89
C LYS A 17 -15.87 5.42 -8.57
N LEU A 18 -15.51 6.11 -7.49
CA LEU A 18 -15.40 5.51 -6.17
C LEU A 18 -16.64 5.79 -5.35
N ASP A 19 -17.08 4.80 -4.59
CA ASP A 19 -18.22 4.97 -3.69
C ASP A 19 -17.83 5.86 -2.50
N PRO A 20 -18.79 6.62 -1.95
CA PRO A 20 -18.53 7.41 -0.76
C PRO A 20 -18.11 6.53 0.40
N VAL A 21 -17.11 6.98 1.17
CA VAL A 21 -16.62 6.25 2.34
C VAL A 21 -17.14 6.96 3.58
N ILE A 22 -17.84 6.21 4.42
CA ILE A 22 -18.50 6.73 5.61
C ILE A 22 -17.95 6.02 6.84
N GLY A 23 -17.69 6.79 7.90
CA GLY A 23 -17.29 6.21 9.18
C GLY A 23 -15.85 5.75 9.26
N ARG A 24 -15.00 6.21 8.37
CA ARG A 24 -13.58 5.83 8.33
C ARG A 24 -12.63 7.00 8.59
N ASP A 25 -13.14 8.13 9.05
CA ASP A 25 -12.33 9.35 9.17
C ASP A 25 -11.12 9.16 10.08
N THR A 26 -11.28 8.45 11.18
CA THR A 26 -10.19 8.22 12.13
C THR A 26 -9.09 7.38 11.51
N GLU A 27 -9.45 6.32 10.82
CA GLU A 27 -8.48 5.42 10.16
C GLU A 27 -7.74 6.15 9.05
N ILE A 28 -8.46 6.92 8.25
CA ILE A 28 -7.87 7.69 7.15
C ILE A 28 -6.90 8.71 7.71
N GLU A 29 -7.26 9.39 8.78
CA GLU A 29 -6.39 10.38 9.41
C GLU A 29 -5.10 9.75 9.95
N ARG A 30 -5.20 8.58 10.56
CA ARG A 30 -4.02 7.86 11.05
C ARG A 30 -3.08 7.49 9.92
N VAL A 31 -3.64 7.02 8.81
CA VAL A 31 -2.83 6.70 7.63
C VAL A 31 -2.11 7.94 7.13
N MET A 32 -2.81 9.06 7.03
CA MET A 32 -2.19 10.32 6.61
C MET A 32 -1.05 10.75 7.53
N GLN A 33 -1.24 10.61 8.83
CA GLN A 33 -0.21 10.97 9.81
C GLN A 33 1.06 10.13 9.63
N VAL A 34 0.90 8.83 9.43
CA VAL A 34 2.05 7.94 9.23
C VAL A 34 2.74 8.25 7.91
N LEU A 35 1.98 8.43 6.83
CA LEU A 35 2.55 8.75 5.52
C LEU A 35 3.32 10.07 5.52
N SER A 36 2.98 10.99 6.41
CA SER A 36 3.63 12.29 6.48
C SER A 36 4.95 12.29 7.24
N ARG A 37 5.35 11.18 7.83
CA ARG A 37 6.62 11.06 8.54
C ARG A 37 7.77 11.05 7.55
N ARG A 38 8.96 11.44 8.03
CA ARG A 38 10.18 11.43 7.20
C ARG A 38 10.69 10.02 6.96
N THR A 39 10.60 9.16 7.99
CA THR A 39 11.01 7.76 7.93
C THR A 39 9.92 6.93 8.55
N LYS A 40 9.96 5.63 8.29
CA LYS A 40 8.95 4.69 8.80
C LYS A 40 7.54 5.18 8.43
N ASN A 41 7.41 5.66 7.21
CA ASN A 41 6.21 6.28 6.69
C ASN A 41 5.33 5.31 5.89
N ASN A 42 5.38 4.03 6.26
CA ASN A 42 4.66 2.97 5.56
C ASN A 42 3.64 2.31 6.48
N PRO A 43 2.42 2.85 6.55
CA PRO A 43 1.40 2.26 7.40
C PRO A 43 0.95 0.89 6.89
N VAL A 44 0.55 0.03 7.80
CA VAL A 44 -0.02 -1.27 7.48
C VAL A 44 -1.42 -1.33 8.06
N LEU A 45 -2.40 -1.59 7.20
CA LEU A 45 -3.78 -1.77 7.59
C LEU A 45 -3.99 -3.22 7.96
N ILE A 46 -4.36 -3.47 9.21
CA ILE A 46 -4.56 -4.82 9.72
C ILE A 46 -6.03 -5.04 9.95
N GLY A 47 -6.59 -6.04 9.31
CA GLY A 47 -8.00 -6.37 9.47
C GLY A 47 -8.32 -7.69 8.82
N GLU A 48 -9.49 -8.22 9.14
CA GLU A 48 -9.96 -9.43 8.51
C GLU A 48 -10.36 -9.18 7.05
N PRO A 49 -10.33 -10.21 6.21
CA PRO A 49 -10.76 -10.07 4.83
C PRO A 49 -12.18 -9.49 4.75
N GLY A 50 -12.37 -8.53 3.87
CA GLY A 50 -13.69 -7.96 3.64
C GLY A 50 -14.14 -6.89 4.62
N VAL A 51 -13.30 -6.45 5.57
CA VAL A 51 -13.71 -5.47 6.57
C VAL A 51 -13.31 -4.04 6.24
N GLY A 52 -13.17 -3.72 4.96
CA GLY A 52 -13.07 -2.34 4.55
C GLY A 52 -11.67 -1.73 4.52
N LYS A 53 -10.62 -2.54 4.45
CA LYS A 53 -9.27 -2.00 4.26
C LYS A 53 -9.17 -1.20 2.96
N THR A 54 -9.77 -1.71 1.91
CA THR A 54 -9.84 -1.01 0.63
C THR A 54 -10.63 0.29 0.76
N ALA A 55 -11.69 0.30 1.55
CA ALA A 55 -12.49 1.50 1.75
C ALA A 55 -11.67 2.64 2.37
N VAL A 56 -10.76 2.32 3.30
CA VAL A 56 -9.88 3.33 3.90
C VAL A 56 -8.99 3.96 2.81
N VAL A 57 -8.43 3.14 1.95
CA VAL A 57 -7.55 3.62 0.87
C VAL A 57 -8.33 4.44 -0.15
N GLU A 58 -9.52 4.01 -0.51
CA GLU A 58 -10.39 4.77 -1.40
C GLU A 58 -10.81 6.10 -0.77
N GLY A 59 -11.06 6.11 0.53
CA GLY A 59 -11.35 7.34 1.26
C GLY A 59 -10.18 8.30 1.25
N LEU A 60 -8.96 7.78 1.39
CA LEU A 60 -7.76 8.61 1.27
C LEU A 60 -7.62 9.21 -0.12
N ALA A 61 -7.88 8.42 -1.16
CA ALA A 61 -7.84 8.92 -2.54
C ALA A 61 -8.82 10.07 -2.73
N GLN A 62 -10.03 9.94 -2.20
CA GLN A 62 -11.03 11.01 -2.27
C GLN A 62 -10.61 12.25 -1.49
N ALA A 63 -9.98 12.06 -0.33
CA ALA A 63 -9.48 13.17 0.47
C ALA A 63 -8.38 13.94 -0.27
N ILE A 64 -7.49 13.23 -0.95
CA ILE A 64 -6.44 13.88 -1.76
C ILE A 64 -7.07 14.72 -2.87
N VAL A 65 -8.07 14.20 -3.54
CA VAL A 65 -8.76 14.92 -4.62
C VAL A 65 -9.45 16.17 -4.10
N ARG A 66 -10.01 16.13 -2.89
CA ARG A 66 -10.64 17.29 -2.26
C ARG A 66 -9.66 18.25 -1.60
N ASN A 67 -8.36 17.97 -1.65
CA ASN A 67 -7.32 18.72 -0.93
C ASN A 67 -7.52 18.71 0.60
N ASP A 68 -8.19 17.71 1.12
CA ASP A 68 -8.44 17.56 2.54
C ASP A 68 -7.38 16.65 3.17
N VAL A 69 -6.13 17.02 2.97
CA VAL A 69 -4.96 16.25 3.43
C VAL A 69 -3.87 17.22 3.89
N PRO A 70 -2.91 16.74 4.71
CA PRO A 70 -1.75 17.56 5.06
C PRO A 70 -0.97 17.99 3.81
N GLU A 71 -0.23 19.08 3.96
CA GLU A 71 0.55 19.65 2.85
C GLU A 71 1.46 18.63 2.18
N THR A 72 2.02 17.73 2.97
CA THR A 72 2.94 16.71 2.46
C THR A 72 2.27 15.70 1.52
N LEU A 73 0.95 15.60 1.55
CA LEU A 73 0.20 14.65 0.73
C LEU A 73 -0.59 15.32 -0.39
N LYS A 74 -0.53 16.65 -0.49
CA LYS A 74 -1.24 17.35 -1.56
C LYS A 74 -0.65 17.00 -2.91
N ASP A 75 -1.52 16.87 -3.89
CA ASP A 75 -1.17 16.57 -5.27
C ASP A 75 -0.48 15.22 -5.47
N LYS A 76 -0.61 14.33 -4.50
CA LYS A 76 -0.13 12.96 -4.65
C LYS A 76 -1.11 12.14 -5.46
N HIS A 77 -0.60 11.08 -6.07
CA HIS A 77 -1.41 10.10 -6.78
C HIS A 77 -1.35 8.77 -6.04
N LEU A 78 -2.50 8.23 -5.72
CA LEU A 78 -2.60 6.96 -5.00
C LEU A 78 -2.91 5.84 -5.99
N TYR A 79 -2.00 4.88 -6.07
CA TYR A 79 -2.15 3.71 -6.93
C TYR A 79 -2.32 2.45 -6.10
N SER A 80 -3.23 1.60 -6.53
CA SER A 80 -3.32 0.24 -6.00
C SER A 80 -2.48 -0.66 -6.89
N LEU A 81 -1.39 -1.19 -6.37
CA LEU A 81 -0.49 -2.06 -7.14
C LEU A 81 -0.98 -3.50 -7.09
N ASP A 82 -1.11 -4.10 -8.26
CA ASP A 82 -1.54 -5.50 -8.39
C ASP A 82 -0.32 -6.40 -8.55
N LEU A 83 0.08 -7.04 -7.45
CA LEU A 83 1.22 -7.96 -7.46
C LEU A 83 0.95 -9.19 -8.32
N GLY A 84 -0.30 -9.64 -8.35
CA GLY A 84 -0.68 -10.76 -9.20
C GLY A 84 -0.43 -10.47 -10.67
N ALA A 85 -0.74 -9.25 -11.09
CA ALA A 85 -0.50 -8.85 -12.48
C ALA A 85 0.99 -8.78 -12.81
N LEU A 86 1.81 -8.40 -11.83
CA LEU A 86 3.27 -8.40 -12.03
C LEU A 86 3.82 -9.81 -12.20
N VAL A 87 3.28 -10.78 -11.49
CA VAL A 87 3.70 -12.17 -11.57
C VAL A 87 3.12 -12.84 -12.81
N ALA A 88 1.86 -12.55 -13.14
CA ALA A 88 1.19 -13.13 -14.29
C ALA A 88 1.91 -12.72 -15.57
N GLY A 89 2.15 -13.66 -16.44
CA GLY A 89 2.89 -13.40 -17.68
C GLY A 89 4.40 -13.35 -17.52
N SER A 90 4.91 -13.44 -16.29
CA SER A 90 6.34 -13.64 -16.07
C SER A 90 6.68 -15.08 -16.39
N ARG A 91 7.64 -15.27 -17.29
CA ARG A 91 8.04 -16.61 -17.72
C ARG A 91 9.00 -17.24 -16.72
N TYR A 92 9.77 -16.43 -16.04
CA TYR A 92 10.76 -16.85 -15.10
C TYR A 92 10.99 -15.74 -14.07
N ARG A 93 11.74 -16.08 -13.06
CA ARG A 93 12.00 -15.23 -11.89
C ARG A 93 12.55 -13.84 -12.25
N GLY A 94 13.48 -13.79 -13.20
CA GLY A 94 14.08 -12.54 -13.62
C GLY A 94 13.10 -11.55 -14.23
N ASP A 95 12.08 -12.05 -14.92
CA ASP A 95 11.03 -11.20 -15.51
C ASP A 95 10.29 -10.42 -14.44
N PHE A 96 9.89 -11.10 -13.37
CA PHE A 96 9.16 -10.47 -12.28
C PHE A 96 10.02 -9.41 -11.59
N GLU A 97 11.28 -9.75 -11.30
CA GLU A 97 12.20 -8.81 -10.68
C GLU A 97 12.41 -7.57 -11.54
N GLU A 98 12.59 -7.73 -12.84
CA GLU A 98 12.75 -6.61 -13.74
C GLU A 98 11.52 -5.72 -13.80
N ARG A 99 10.34 -6.32 -13.88
CA ARG A 99 9.10 -5.56 -13.88
C ARG A 99 8.94 -4.76 -12.60
N LEU A 100 9.19 -5.39 -11.48
CA LEU A 100 9.08 -4.71 -10.18
C LEU A 100 10.08 -3.56 -10.09
N LYS A 101 11.32 -3.77 -10.50
CA LYS A 101 12.34 -2.71 -10.49
C LYS A 101 11.94 -1.54 -11.39
N LYS A 102 11.37 -1.81 -12.55
CA LYS A 102 10.92 -0.74 -13.46
C LYS A 102 9.78 0.07 -12.86
N VAL A 103 8.81 -0.61 -12.24
CA VAL A 103 7.70 0.06 -11.58
C VAL A 103 8.20 0.93 -10.44
N LEU A 104 9.08 0.40 -9.60
CA LEU A 104 9.63 1.14 -8.47
C LEU A 104 10.47 2.33 -8.91
N LYS A 105 11.23 2.18 -9.99
CA LYS A 105 12.00 3.28 -10.54
C LYS A 105 11.10 4.40 -11.04
N GLU A 106 10.01 4.07 -11.71
CA GLU A 106 9.04 5.05 -12.17
C GLU A 106 8.43 5.80 -10.97
N ILE A 107 8.05 5.08 -9.93
CA ILE A 107 7.48 5.66 -8.72
C ILE A 107 8.47 6.61 -8.06
N LYS A 108 9.70 6.18 -7.92
CA LYS A 108 10.75 7.00 -7.29
C LYS A 108 11.05 8.24 -8.11
N THR A 109 11.12 8.10 -9.43
CA THR A 109 11.41 9.22 -10.33
C THR A 109 10.29 10.27 -10.30
N ARG A 110 9.04 9.85 -10.27
CA ARG A 110 7.91 10.77 -10.20
C ARG A 110 7.82 11.49 -8.85
N GLY A 111 8.07 10.77 -7.77
CA GLY A 111 8.08 11.35 -6.42
C GLY A 111 6.74 11.76 -5.85
N ASP A 112 5.67 11.66 -6.63
CA ASP A 112 4.32 12.07 -6.22
C ASP A 112 3.35 10.90 -6.08
N ILE A 113 3.88 9.69 -5.89
CA ILE A 113 3.07 8.48 -5.90
C ILE A 113 3.05 7.82 -4.52
N ILE A 114 1.86 7.46 -4.08
CA ILE A 114 1.64 6.61 -2.91
C ILE A 114 1.09 5.29 -3.44
N ILE A 115 1.61 4.18 -2.94
CA ILE A 115 1.20 2.85 -3.41
C ILE A 115 0.44 2.13 -2.32
N PHE A 116 -0.67 1.51 -2.68
CA PHE A 116 -1.37 0.56 -1.83
C PHE A 116 -1.07 -0.85 -2.31
N ILE A 117 -0.63 -1.71 -1.41
CA ILE A 117 -0.36 -3.11 -1.69
C ILE A 117 -1.20 -3.97 -0.75
N ASP A 118 -2.17 -4.66 -1.31
CA ASP A 118 -2.96 -5.61 -0.53
C ASP A 118 -2.15 -6.90 -0.32
N GLU A 119 -2.44 -7.58 0.76
CA GLU A 119 -1.77 -8.83 1.11
C GLU A 119 -0.23 -8.66 1.14
N ILE A 120 0.23 -7.58 1.76
CA ILE A 120 1.66 -7.24 1.80
C ILE A 120 2.52 -8.33 2.43
N HIS A 121 1.92 -9.21 3.24
CA HIS A 121 2.63 -10.34 3.83
C HIS A 121 3.23 -11.27 2.77
N THR A 122 2.69 -11.29 1.56
CA THR A 122 3.24 -12.09 0.48
C THR A 122 4.63 -11.62 0.06
N LEU A 123 4.96 -10.36 0.32
CA LEU A 123 6.28 -9.79 0.01
C LEU A 123 7.32 -10.11 1.07
N VAL A 124 6.92 -10.45 2.27
CA VAL A 124 7.83 -10.73 3.38
C VAL A 124 7.64 -12.13 3.93
N GLY A 125 6.74 -12.91 3.35
CA GLY A 125 6.38 -14.22 3.82
C GLY A 125 7.49 -15.24 3.59
N ALA A 126 8.02 -15.80 4.65
CA ALA A 126 8.96 -16.87 4.56
C ALA A 126 8.27 -18.11 4.00
N GLY A 127 8.87 -18.75 3.03
CA GLY A 127 8.32 -19.94 2.41
C GLY A 127 7.25 -19.68 1.38
N ALA A 128 6.98 -18.44 1.06
CA ALA A 128 6.10 -18.10 -0.04
C ALA A 128 6.78 -18.45 -1.37
N ALA A 129 6.07 -18.29 -2.46
CA ALA A 129 6.63 -18.48 -3.79
C ALA A 129 7.91 -17.67 -3.96
N GLU A 130 8.82 -18.17 -4.77
CA GLU A 130 10.12 -17.53 -4.99
C GLU A 130 10.00 -16.05 -5.36
N GLY A 131 9.00 -15.69 -6.15
CA GLY A 131 8.76 -14.30 -6.52
C GLY A 131 8.50 -13.39 -5.34
N ALA A 132 7.80 -13.87 -4.32
CA ALA A 132 7.52 -13.08 -3.12
C ALA A 132 8.79 -12.78 -2.34
N ILE A 133 9.71 -13.75 -2.24
CA ILE A 133 11.00 -13.55 -1.56
C ILE A 133 11.81 -12.48 -2.28
N ASP A 134 11.82 -12.53 -3.60
CA ASP A 134 12.56 -11.58 -4.40
C ASP A 134 11.98 -10.17 -4.30
N ALA A 135 10.66 -10.07 -4.26
CA ALA A 135 9.99 -8.78 -4.08
C ALA A 135 10.37 -8.16 -2.73
N ALA A 136 10.41 -8.97 -1.68
CA ALA A 136 10.80 -8.49 -0.35
C ALA A 136 12.24 -7.96 -0.36
N SER A 137 13.15 -8.67 -1.02
CA SER A 137 14.55 -8.24 -1.11
C SER A 137 14.71 -6.91 -1.81
N ILE A 138 13.87 -6.63 -2.81
CA ILE A 138 13.91 -5.39 -3.56
C ILE A 138 13.26 -4.26 -2.78
N LEU A 139 12.12 -4.50 -2.16
CA LEU A 139 11.31 -3.48 -1.50
C LEU A 139 11.80 -3.08 -0.11
N LYS A 140 12.29 -4.02 0.65
CA LYS A 140 12.65 -3.79 2.05
C LYS A 140 13.61 -2.61 2.26
N PRO A 141 14.72 -2.50 1.53
CA PRO A 141 15.63 -1.37 1.70
C PRO A 141 14.97 -0.03 1.38
N MET A 142 14.13 0.02 0.35
CA MET A 142 13.45 1.25 -0.06
C MET A 142 12.41 1.69 0.96
N LEU A 143 11.70 0.73 1.56
CA LEU A 143 10.73 1.03 2.60
C LEU A 143 11.42 1.53 3.87
N ALA A 144 12.52 0.92 4.24
CA ALA A 144 13.27 1.31 5.44
C ALA A 144 13.83 2.73 5.33
N ARG A 145 14.26 3.13 4.13
CA ARG A 145 14.79 4.46 3.90
C ARG A 145 13.72 5.53 3.68
N GLY A 146 12.46 5.14 3.62
CA GLY A 146 11.38 6.08 3.35
C GLY A 146 11.31 6.57 1.91
N GLU A 147 11.97 5.90 0.99
CA GLU A 147 11.98 6.28 -0.43
C GLU A 147 10.64 6.03 -1.11
N LEU A 148 9.85 5.11 -0.58
CA LEU A 148 8.52 4.80 -1.08
C LEU A 148 7.50 5.10 0.01
N GLN A 149 6.41 5.75 -0.37
CA GLN A 149 5.26 5.88 0.49
C GLN A 149 4.30 4.74 0.14
N THR A 150 4.18 3.79 1.03
CA THR A 150 3.43 2.56 0.77
C THR A 150 2.44 2.28 1.89
N ILE A 151 1.22 1.97 1.51
CA ILE A 151 0.20 1.50 2.44
C ILE A 151 0.06 0.00 2.21
N GLY A 152 0.37 -0.79 3.21
CA GLY A 152 0.17 -2.24 3.13
C GLY A 152 -1.14 -2.64 3.76
N ALA A 153 -1.68 -3.76 3.35
CA ALA A 153 -2.87 -4.34 3.97
C ALA A 153 -2.65 -5.83 4.20
N THR A 154 -3.09 -6.31 5.35
CA THR A 154 -2.92 -7.72 5.72
C THR A 154 -3.94 -8.11 6.78
N THR A 155 -4.01 -9.41 7.11
CA THR A 155 -4.80 -9.89 8.23
C THR A 155 -3.96 -9.87 9.50
N LEU A 156 -4.62 -9.95 10.66
CA LEU A 156 -3.91 -10.00 11.94
C LEU A 156 -3.02 -11.24 12.05
N ASP A 157 -3.51 -12.38 11.59
CA ASP A 157 -2.73 -13.62 11.63
C ASP A 157 -1.45 -13.53 10.79
N GLU A 158 -1.57 -13.01 9.59
CA GLU A 158 -0.42 -12.86 8.70
C GLU A 158 0.55 -11.80 9.23
N TYR A 159 0.02 -10.74 9.83
CA TYR A 159 0.86 -9.72 10.46
C TYR A 159 1.71 -10.32 11.57
N ARG A 160 1.11 -11.12 12.44
CA ARG A 160 1.84 -11.77 13.53
C ARG A 160 2.91 -12.73 13.03
N LYS A 161 2.61 -13.45 11.95
CA LYS A 161 3.55 -14.44 11.40
C LYS A 161 4.73 -13.79 10.69
N HIS A 162 4.51 -12.72 9.95
CA HIS A 162 5.47 -12.25 8.96
C HIS A 162 5.97 -10.83 9.17
N LEU A 163 5.16 -9.94 9.75
CA LEU A 163 5.48 -8.52 9.82
C LEU A 163 5.84 -8.04 11.22
N GLU A 164 5.27 -8.64 12.25
CA GLU A 164 5.47 -8.20 13.63
C GLU A 164 6.93 -8.37 14.08
N LYS A 165 7.65 -9.31 13.50
CA LYS A 165 9.05 -9.58 13.81
C LYS A 165 10.01 -8.55 13.21
N ASP A 166 9.53 -7.70 12.31
CA ASP A 166 10.34 -6.68 11.66
C ASP A 166 10.24 -5.38 12.45
N ALA A 167 11.25 -5.13 13.29
CA ALA A 167 11.27 -3.94 14.15
C ALA A 167 11.32 -2.63 13.39
N ASP A 168 11.71 -2.65 12.12
CA ASP A 168 11.79 -1.45 11.31
C ASP A 168 10.45 -0.99 10.79
N ARG A 169 9.41 -1.82 10.95
CA ARG A 169 8.07 -1.48 10.47
C ARG A 169 7.21 -1.00 11.61
N LYS A 170 6.77 0.23 11.51
CA LYS A 170 5.72 0.74 12.35
C LYS A 170 4.41 0.48 11.65
N SER A 171 3.60 -0.39 12.21
CA SER A 171 2.27 -0.63 11.68
C SER A 171 1.28 0.32 12.30
N THR A 172 0.39 0.86 11.50
CA THR A 172 -0.82 1.46 11.99
C THR A 172 -1.84 0.34 12.07
N ARG A 173 -2.12 -0.12 13.26
CA ARG A 173 -3.19 -1.07 13.45
C ARG A 173 -4.50 -0.35 13.19
N LEU A 174 -5.07 -0.60 12.05
CA LEU A 174 -6.47 -0.40 11.92
C LEU A 174 -7.09 -1.59 12.61
N ASN A 175 -7.59 -1.31 13.78
CA ASN A 175 -8.15 -2.35 14.61
C ASN A 175 -9.36 -2.93 13.89
N SER A 176 -9.23 -4.17 13.44
CA SER A 176 -10.30 -4.86 12.73
C SER A 176 -11.57 -4.95 13.57
N SER A 177 -11.45 -4.98 14.89
CA SER A 177 -12.62 -5.03 15.76
C SER A 177 -13.43 -3.74 15.68
N HIS A 178 -12.79 -2.60 15.48
CA HIS A 178 -13.50 -1.34 15.27
C HIS A 178 -14.25 -1.36 13.95
N VAL A 179 -13.62 -1.88 12.91
CA VAL A 179 -14.25 -1.97 11.60
C VAL A 179 -15.44 -2.90 11.64
N LYS A 180 -15.34 -4.02 12.33
CA LYS A 180 -16.44 -4.97 12.45
C LYS A 180 -17.63 -4.43 13.22
N ARG A 181 -17.39 -3.61 14.22
CA ARG A 181 -18.44 -3.08 15.10
C ARG A 181 -19.15 -1.89 14.49
N SER A 182 -18.52 -1.27 13.56
CA SER A 182 -19.14 -0.16 12.84
C SER A 182 -19.81 -0.65 11.58
#